data_27e31ffafd4dc3189d9a38241d651b2f
#
_entry.id   27e31ffafd4dc3189d9a38241d651b2f
#
_cell.length_a   1.000
_cell.length_b   1.000
_cell.length_c   1.000
_cell.angle_alpha   90.00
_cell.angle_beta   90.00
_cell.angle_gamma   90.00
#
_symmetry.space_group_name_H-M   'P 1'
#
loop_
_entity.id
_entity.type
_entity.pdbx_description
1 polymer ?
#
loop_
_entity_poly.entity_id
_entity_poly.type
_entity_poly.pdbx_seq_one_letter_code
_entity_poly.pdbx_strand_id
1 'polypeptide(L)'
;MKSALHFDYTDLPFNNKESADFPIFVYCEQKTDLILTPHRFDFYSFGILLEGDIEITVGVRTYRVTMHDAICIGPGLIRCWRKLHAPIKLFIVFFEDSFFHNNDLPVNMGARFAFFQFNAVNVFKLSPLAVKKIKDELEILQLDTQVRNAGIAAARLRLVLEYLRPPPPPPNEKKYHSGYTNAFLELLHEHYLNWHNVQQYADHLFLPAKFLSKLVSDELGHPPKYWINNLLKLEAQSRLIHTDQSIKGIANDLGYGDVYMFSKAFKRLCGCSPGQFRKRSFY
;
A
#
# COMPACT_ATOMS: atom_id res chain seq x y z
N MET A 1 19.01 7.35 9.77
CA MET A 1 18.33 6.34 10.61
C MET A 1 17.18 5.81 9.78
N LYS A 2 17.22 4.53 9.38
CA LYS A 2 16.12 3.90 8.65
C LYS A 2 14.88 3.95 9.56
N SER A 3 13.79 4.53 9.08
CA SER A 3 12.48 4.49 9.75
C SER A 3 12.10 3.02 9.88
N ALA A 4 11.76 2.58 11.07
CA ALA A 4 11.53 1.17 11.42
C ALA A 4 10.27 0.53 10.77
N LEU A 5 9.74 1.12 9.76
CA LEU A 5 8.59 0.69 8.97
C LEU A 5 8.95 0.20 7.57
N HIS A 6 10.22 0.32 7.21
CA HIS A 6 10.71 -0.07 5.91
C HIS A 6 11.19 -1.51 5.99
N PHE A 7 10.39 -2.43 5.51
CA PHE A 7 10.90 -3.72 5.11
C PHE A 7 11.75 -3.49 3.87
N ASP A 8 13.04 -3.69 4.01
CA ASP A 8 13.95 -3.80 2.88
C ASP A 8 13.59 -5.09 2.12
N TYR A 9 13.96 -5.16 0.86
CA TYR A 9 13.79 -6.34 0.01
C TYR A 9 14.36 -7.61 0.67
N THR A 10 15.39 -7.44 1.51
CA THR A 10 16.03 -8.50 2.29
C THR A 10 15.22 -8.97 3.51
N ASP A 11 14.23 -8.20 3.94
CA ASP A 11 13.38 -8.51 5.11
C ASP A 11 12.12 -9.30 4.74
N LEU A 12 11.91 -9.58 3.45
CA LEU A 12 10.78 -10.39 3.01
C LEU A 12 10.92 -11.81 3.53
N PRO A 13 9.88 -12.40 4.15
CA PRO A 13 9.93 -13.75 4.73
C PRO A 13 10.23 -14.86 3.71
N PHE A 14 10.31 -14.51 2.44
CA PHE A 14 10.52 -15.39 1.28
C PHE A 14 11.91 -15.21 0.65
N ASN A 15 12.75 -14.35 1.21
CA ASN A 15 14.02 -14.01 0.59
C ASN A 15 15.10 -15.06 0.89
N ASN A 16 15.41 -15.91 -0.07
CA ASN A 16 16.70 -16.57 -0.10
C ASN A 16 17.75 -15.47 -0.38
N LYS A 17 18.75 -15.35 0.50
CA LYS A 17 19.85 -14.34 0.48
C LYS A 17 20.56 -14.16 -0.88
N GLU A 18 20.30 -15.01 -1.86
CA GLU A 18 20.83 -14.96 -3.21
C GLU A 18 20.14 -13.96 -4.17
N SER A 19 18.98 -13.44 -3.79
CA SER A 19 18.20 -12.51 -4.65
C SER A 19 18.46 -11.03 -4.37
N ALA A 20 19.32 -10.67 -3.43
CA ALA A 20 19.58 -9.29 -3.03
C ALA A 20 20.13 -8.38 -4.14
N ASP A 21 20.77 -8.96 -5.18
CA ASP A 21 21.34 -8.22 -6.29
C ASP A 21 20.38 -8.04 -7.48
N PHE A 22 19.19 -8.62 -7.43
CA PHE A 22 18.23 -8.57 -8.54
C PHE A 22 16.90 -7.96 -8.04
N PRO A 23 16.59 -6.70 -8.38
CA PRO A 23 15.51 -5.93 -7.75
C PRO A 23 14.11 -6.29 -8.28
N ILE A 24 13.86 -7.57 -8.48
CA ILE A 24 12.54 -8.15 -8.78
C ILE A 24 12.41 -9.52 -8.12
N PHE A 25 11.25 -9.76 -7.54
CA PHE A 25 10.90 -11.02 -6.89
C PHE A 25 9.51 -11.48 -7.32
N VAL A 26 9.42 -12.71 -7.82
CA VAL A 26 8.15 -13.34 -8.23
C VAL A 26 7.86 -14.49 -7.28
N TYR A 27 6.71 -14.43 -6.66
CA TYR A 27 6.29 -15.41 -5.68
C TYR A 27 4.90 -15.96 -5.99
N CYS A 28 4.76 -17.29 -5.97
CA CYS A 28 3.49 -17.96 -6.11
C CYS A 28 3.32 -19.01 -5.00
N GLU A 29 2.35 -18.84 -4.12
CA GLU A 29 2.12 -19.76 -3.03
C GLU A 29 0.68 -20.18 -2.80
N GLN A 30 0.54 -21.43 -2.29
CA GLN A 30 -0.74 -22.02 -1.88
C GLN A 30 -1.09 -21.75 -0.40
N LYS A 31 -0.12 -21.30 0.42
CA LYS A 31 -0.31 -20.96 1.83
C LYS A 31 0.45 -19.68 2.13
N THR A 32 -0.20 -18.56 1.95
CA THR A 32 0.44 -17.28 2.24
C THR A 32 0.35 -16.99 3.73
N ASP A 33 1.50 -16.90 4.38
CA ASP A 33 1.62 -16.18 5.64
C ASP A 33 1.62 -14.68 5.33
N LEU A 34 0.41 -14.17 5.06
CA LEU A 34 0.21 -12.73 4.88
C LEU A 34 0.62 -12.01 6.16
N ILE A 35 1.38 -10.93 6.02
CA ILE A 35 1.68 -10.04 7.15
C ILE A 35 0.38 -9.35 7.56
N LEU A 36 -0.30 -9.88 8.58
CA LEU A 36 -1.61 -9.41 9.02
C LEU A 36 -1.56 -8.08 9.78
N THR A 37 -0.36 -7.60 10.11
CA THR A 37 -0.14 -6.34 10.79
C THR A 37 0.08 -5.20 9.80
N PRO A 38 -0.25 -3.94 10.15
CA PRO A 38 0.02 -2.80 9.29
C PRO A 38 1.52 -2.67 9.00
N HIS A 39 1.88 -2.60 7.71
CA HIS A 39 3.26 -2.50 7.23
C HIS A 39 3.32 -1.74 5.91
N ARG A 40 4.53 -1.35 5.49
CA ARG A 40 4.80 -0.75 4.18
C ARG A 40 6.10 -1.28 3.62
N PHE A 41 6.25 -1.15 2.30
CA PHE A 41 7.47 -1.43 1.58
C PHE A 41 7.91 -0.20 0.79
N ASP A 42 9.20 -0.08 0.50
CA ASP A 42 9.76 1.00 -0.33
C ASP A 42 9.82 0.62 -1.81
N PHE A 43 9.19 -0.45 -2.18
CA PHE A 43 9.13 -0.98 -3.53
C PHE A 43 7.67 -1.20 -3.98
N TYR A 44 7.48 -1.32 -5.27
CA TYR A 44 6.20 -1.67 -5.87
C TYR A 44 5.85 -3.12 -5.62
N SER A 45 4.57 -3.40 -5.49
CA SER A 45 4.06 -4.76 -5.47
C SER A 45 2.74 -4.86 -6.22
N PHE A 46 2.55 -5.96 -6.91
CA PHE A 46 1.21 -6.37 -7.33
C PHE A 46 0.97 -7.84 -7.03
N GLY A 47 -0.29 -8.19 -6.84
CA GLY A 47 -0.71 -9.57 -6.63
C GLY A 47 -2.01 -9.87 -7.35
N ILE A 48 -2.27 -11.14 -7.62
CA ILE A 48 -3.52 -11.64 -8.19
C ILE A 48 -4.02 -12.77 -7.31
N LEU A 49 -5.23 -12.60 -6.75
CA LEU A 49 -5.86 -13.65 -5.95
C LEU A 49 -6.38 -14.74 -6.86
N LEU A 50 -5.86 -15.96 -6.70
CA LEU A 50 -6.23 -17.14 -7.48
C LEU A 50 -7.25 -18.00 -6.74
N GLU A 51 -7.24 -18.00 -5.41
CA GLU A 51 -8.15 -18.77 -4.56
C GLU A 51 -8.30 -18.08 -3.20
N GLY A 52 -9.48 -18.20 -2.60
CA GLY A 52 -9.80 -17.67 -1.29
C GLY A 52 -10.49 -16.30 -1.33
N ASP A 53 -10.60 -15.69 -0.17
CA ASP A 53 -11.27 -14.40 0.05
C ASP A 53 -10.50 -13.65 1.15
N ILE A 54 -10.08 -12.46 0.86
CA ILE A 54 -9.27 -11.63 1.76
C ILE A 54 -9.79 -10.20 1.79
N GLU A 55 -9.46 -9.49 2.83
CA GLU A 55 -9.64 -8.06 2.91
C GLU A 55 -8.27 -7.39 3.00
N ILE A 56 -8.09 -6.32 2.26
CA ILE A 56 -6.90 -5.49 2.35
C ILE A 56 -7.26 -4.04 2.57
N THR A 57 -6.62 -3.41 3.53
CA THR A 57 -6.60 -1.95 3.66
C THR A 57 -5.32 -1.43 3.01
N VAL A 58 -5.43 -0.50 2.06
CA VAL A 58 -4.32 0.20 1.42
C VAL A 58 -4.50 1.70 1.66
N GLY A 59 -3.58 2.29 2.39
CA GLY A 59 -3.71 3.68 2.84
C GLY A 59 -5.01 3.87 3.61
N VAL A 60 -5.95 4.59 3.02
CA VAL A 60 -7.25 4.91 3.65
C VAL A 60 -8.42 4.04 3.18
N ARG A 61 -8.22 3.20 2.19
CA ARG A 61 -9.28 2.40 1.56
C ARG A 61 -9.19 0.94 1.95
N THR A 62 -10.33 0.33 2.23
CA THR A 62 -10.46 -1.11 2.48
C THR A 62 -11.19 -1.76 1.32
N TYR A 63 -10.62 -2.85 0.83
CA TYR A 63 -11.13 -3.63 -0.30
C TYR A 63 -11.39 -5.06 0.13
N ARG A 64 -12.52 -5.61 -0.27
CA ARG A 64 -12.71 -7.04 -0.31
C ARG A 64 -12.11 -7.56 -1.62
N VAL A 65 -11.24 -8.54 -1.53
CA VAL A 65 -10.50 -9.11 -2.65
C VAL A 65 -10.97 -10.55 -2.84
N THR A 66 -11.41 -10.85 -4.03
CA THR A 66 -11.93 -12.15 -4.44
C THR A 66 -11.12 -12.71 -5.60
N MET A 67 -11.35 -13.96 -5.98
CA MET A 67 -10.65 -14.62 -7.07
C MET A 67 -10.60 -13.74 -8.34
N HIS A 68 -9.43 -13.63 -8.97
CA HIS A 68 -9.11 -12.81 -10.14
C HIS A 68 -9.08 -11.29 -9.88
N ASP A 69 -9.12 -10.84 -8.63
CA ASP A 69 -8.78 -9.44 -8.35
C ASP A 69 -7.28 -9.24 -8.38
N ALA A 70 -6.85 -8.17 -9.05
CA ALA A 70 -5.50 -7.64 -8.95
C ALA A 70 -5.41 -6.65 -7.80
N ILE A 71 -4.27 -6.66 -7.12
CA ILE A 71 -3.94 -5.76 -6.01
C ILE A 71 -2.63 -5.08 -6.39
N CYS A 72 -2.61 -3.76 -6.53
CA CYS A 72 -1.45 -3.01 -6.97
C CYS A 72 -1.10 -1.94 -5.92
N ILE A 73 0.09 -2.00 -5.35
CA ILE A 73 0.48 -1.14 -4.24
C ILE A 73 1.84 -0.53 -4.53
N GLY A 74 1.88 0.81 -4.56
CA GLY A 74 3.11 1.59 -4.72
C GLY A 74 3.94 1.66 -3.44
N PRO A 75 5.20 2.15 -3.55
CA PRO A 75 6.09 2.34 -2.42
C PRO A 75 5.51 3.31 -1.40
N GLY A 76 5.85 3.10 -0.12
CA GLY A 76 5.41 3.94 0.99
C GLY A 76 3.96 3.78 1.42
N LEU A 77 3.11 3.09 0.63
CA LEU A 77 1.72 2.88 0.99
C LEU A 77 1.59 1.86 2.13
N ILE A 78 1.02 2.30 3.25
CA ILE A 78 0.74 1.40 4.37
C ILE A 78 -0.40 0.47 4.01
N ARG A 79 -0.21 -0.81 4.31
CA ARG A 79 -1.17 -1.89 4.04
C ARG A 79 -1.39 -2.77 5.24
N CYS A 80 -2.57 -3.38 5.31
CA CYS A 80 -2.93 -4.37 6.34
C CYS A 80 -3.85 -5.41 5.73
N TRP A 81 -3.53 -6.69 5.92
CA TRP A 81 -4.30 -7.81 5.41
C TRP A 81 -5.21 -8.41 6.48
N ARG A 82 -6.36 -8.90 6.06
CA ARG A 82 -7.23 -9.73 6.89
C ARG A 82 -7.72 -10.93 6.09
N LYS A 83 -7.44 -12.15 6.57
CA LYS A 83 -7.97 -13.38 5.97
C LYS A 83 -9.46 -13.47 6.28
N LEU A 84 -10.29 -13.71 5.28
CA LEU A 84 -11.73 -13.95 5.44
C LEU A 84 -12.04 -15.43 5.30
N HIS A 85 -11.55 -16.08 4.24
CA HIS A 85 -11.69 -17.51 3.99
C HIS A 85 -10.38 -18.09 3.49
N ALA A 86 -10.05 -19.30 3.95
CA ALA A 86 -8.88 -20.08 3.51
C ALA A 86 -9.38 -21.33 2.74
N PRO A 87 -8.56 -21.92 1.86
CA PRO A 87 -7.16 -21.59 1.57
C PRO A 87 -7.00 -20.31 0.75
N ILE A 88 -5.81 -19.68 0.82
CA ILE A 88 -5.48 -18.51 0.02
C ILE A 88 -4.36 -18.89 -0.93
N LYS A 89 -4.58 -18.63 -2.24
CA LYS A 89 -3.57 -18.76 -3.27
C LYS A 89 -3.40 -17.43 -3.99
N LEU A 90 -2.20 -16.90 -3.95
CA LEU A 90 -1.89 -15.55 -4.43
C LEU A 90 -0.58 -15.56 -5.20
N PHE A 91 -0.56 -14.99 -6.40
CA PHE A 91 0.67 -14.50 -7.01
C PHE A 91 1.03 -13.15 -6.44
N ILE A 92 2.29 -12.94 -6.10
CA ILE A 92 2.80 -11.62 -5.71
C ILE A 92 4.11 -11.37 -6.45
N VAL A 93 4.27 -10.17 -6.98
CA VAL A 93 5.49 -9.67 -7.57
C VAL A 93 5.90 -8.40 -6.84
N PHE A 94 7.15 -8.33 -6.44
CA PHE A 94 7.78 -7.15 -5.86
C PHE A 94 8.87 -6.66 -6.81
N PHE A 95 8.99 -5.34 -6.99
CA PHE A 95 10.02 -4.75 -7.84
C PHE A 95 10.30 -3.29 -7.46
N GLU A 96 11.50 -2.83 -7.79
CA GLU A 96 11.91 -1.44 -7.60
C GLU A 96 11.93 -0.67 -8.93
N ASP A 97 11.79 0.66 -8.86
CA ASP A 97 11.95 1.54 -10.02
C ASP A 97 13.34 1.40 -10.67
N SER A 98 14.36 1.19 -9.86
CA SER A 98 15.74 0.96 -10.26
C SER A 98 15.87 -0.17 -11.29
N PHE A 99 15.01 -1.20 -11.21
CA PHE A 99 15.00 -2.32 -12.14
C PHE A 99 14.75 -1.89 -13.58
N PHE A 100 13.93 -0.86 -13.80
CA PHE A 100 13.67 -0.34 -15.14
C PHE A 100 14.71 0.68 -15.59
N HIS A 101 15.25 1.50 -14.68
CA HIS A 101 16.26 2.51 -15.01
C HIS A 101 17.57 1.90 -15.50
N ASN A 102 17.98 0.81 -14.89
CA ASN A 102 19.23 0.10 -15.27
C ASN A 102 19.14 -0.62 -16.62
N ASN A 103 17.96 -0.63 -17.24
CA ASN A 103 17.69 -1.30 -18.52
C ASN A 103 17.23 -0.30 -19.61
N ASP A 104 17.77 0.92 -19.62
CA ASP A 104 17.50 1.98 -20.61
C ASP A 104 16.02 2.39 -20.76
N LEU A 105 15.20 2.11 -19.76
CA LEU A 105 13.79 2.50 -19.73
C LEU A 105 13.54 3.51 -18.59
N PRO A 106 13.78 4.81 -18.79
CA PRO A 106 13.44 5.82 -17.79
C PRO A 106 11.92 5.87 -17.65
N VAL A 107 11.39 5.15 -16.70
CA VAL A 107 9.93 5.08 -16.45
C VAL A 107 9.68 5.44 -15.01
N ASN A 108 9.01 6.56 -14.78
CA ASN A 108 8.32 6.78 -13.53
C ASN A 108 7.09 5.85 -13.51
N MET A 109 7.19 4.73 -12.80
CA MET A 109 6.15 3.69 -12.76
C MET A 109 4.84 4.22 -12.20
N GLY A 110 4.89 5.10 -11.19
CA GLY A 110 3.70 5.72 -10.64
C GLY A 110 2.98 6.63 -11.65
N ALA A 111 3.73 7.39 -12.48
CA ALA A 111 3.15 8.22 -13.52
C ALA A 111 2.58 7.39 -14.68
N ARG A 112 3.25 6.29 -15.03
CA ARG A 112 2.82 5.41 -16.13
C ARG A 112 1.65 4.50 -15.76
N PHE A 113 1.65 3.98 -14.55
CA PHE A 113 0.66 3.03 -14.05
C PHE A 113 -0.04 3.62 -12.82
N ALA A 114 -1.07 4.42 -13.08
CA ALA A 114 -1.80 5.16 -12.06
C ALA A 114 -2.35 4.28 -10.91
N PHE A 115 -2.56 2.99 -11.14
CA PHE A 115 -3.04 2.05 -10.11
C PHE A 115 -2.04 1.79 -8.97
N PHE A 116 -0.81 2.29 -9.07
CA PHE A 116 0.15 2.30 -7.95
C PHE A 116 0.08 3.56 -7.10
N GLN A 117 -0.63 4.60 -7.52
CA GLN A 117 -0.72 5.84 -6.78
C GLN A 117 -1.61 5.72 -5.53
N PHE A 118 -1.37 6.59 -4.56
CA PHE A 118 -2.11 6.61 -3.29
C PHE A 118 -3.61 6.86 -3.47
N ASN A 119 -3.99 7.71 -4.40
CA ASN A 119 -5.37 8.09 -4.70
C ASN A 119 -6.07 7.16 -5.69
N ALA A 120 -5.37 6.16 -6.19
CA ALA A 120 -5.89 5.24 -7.20
C ALA A 120 -6.82 4.17 -6.62
N VAL A 121 -7.48 3.46 -7.53
CA VAL A 121 -8.14 2.18 -7.22
C VAL A 121 -7.06 1.10 -7.29
N ASN A 122 -6.62 0.65 -6.10
CA ASN A 122 -5.52 -0.31 -5.96
C ASN A 122 -5.96 -1.77 -6.14
N VAL A 123 -7.27 -2.04 -6.12
CA VAL A 123 -7.85 -3.39 -6.30
C VAL A 123 -8.91 -3.33 -7.38
N PHE A 124 -8.80 -4.18 -8.39
CA PHE A 124 -9.74 -4.25 -9.51
C PHE A 124 -9.82 -5.65 -10.12
N LYS A 125 -10.98 -5.98 -10.69
CA LYS A 125 -11.23 -7.26 -11.33
C LYS A 125 -10.50 -7.38 -12.66
N LEU A 126 -9.83 -8.51 -12.88
CA LEU A 126 -9.28 -8.90 -14.17
C LEU A 126 -10.21 -9.86 -14.91
N SER A 127 -10.17 -9.85 -16.23
CA SER A 127 -10.81 -10.88 -17.02
C SER A 127 -10.06 -12.22 -16.89
N PRO A 128 -10.74 -13.37 -17.00
CA PRO A 128 -10.08 -14.68 -16.97
C PRO A 128 -8.94 -14.82 -18.00
N LEU A 129 -9.11 -14.20 -19.18
CA LEU A 129 -8.07 -14.19 -20.21
C LEU A 129 -6.84 -13.36 -19.79
N ALA A 130 -7.04 -12.21 -19.15
CA ALA A 130 -5.94 -11.41 -18.62
C ALA A 130 -5.18 -12.17 -17.52
N VAL A 131 -5.91 -12.79 -16.58
CA VAL A 131 -5.30 -13.63 -15.52
C VAL A 131 -4.45 -14.74 -16.12
N LYS A 132 -4.97 -15.45 -17.15
CA LYS A 132 -4.21 -16.51 -17.82
C LYS A 132 -2.93 -15.97 -18.44
N LYS A 133 -2.99 -14.89 -19.23
CA LYS A 133 -1.83 -14.27 -19.86
C LYS A 133 -0.79 -13.82 -18.84
N ILE A 134 -1.23 -13.15 -17.78
CA ILE A 134 -0.34 -12.70 -16.71
C ILE A 134 0.34 -13.90 -16.05
N LYS A 135 -0.42 -14.97 -15.75
CA LYS A 135 0.13 -16.17 -15.16
C LYS A 135 1.21 -16.81 -16.03
N ASP A 136 0.93 -17.00 -17.33
CA ASP A 136 1.88 -17.56 -18.30
C ASP A 136 3.17 -16.72 -18.34
N GLU A 137 3.05 -15.38 -18.37
CA GLU A 137 4.22 -14.47 -18.35
C GLU A 137 4.96 -14.46 -17.02
N LEU A 138 4.28 -14.62 -15.88
CA LEU A 138 4.93 -14.67 -14.57
C LEU A 138 5.74 -15.96 -14.37
N GLU A 139 5.26 -17.10 -14.89
CA GLU A 139 5.99 -18.35 -14.86
C GLU A 139 7.29 -18.23 -15.64
N ILE A 140 7.28 -17.58 -16.83
CA ILE A 140 8.49 -17.34 -17.61
C ILE A 140 9.38 -16.28 -16.95
N LEU A 141 8.79 -15.21 -16.38
CA LEU A 141 9.54 -14.19 -15.66
C LEU A 141 10.32 -14.79 -14.49
N GLN A 142 9.77 -15.77 -13.79
CA GLN A 142 10.47 -16.48 -12.72
C GLN A 142 11.71 -17.22 -13.25
N LEU A 143 11.65 -17.79 -14.44
CA LEU A 143 12.82 -18.41 -15.10
C LEU A 143 13.84 -17.36 -15.54
N ASP A 144 13.40 -16.25 -16.13
CA ASP A 144 14.28 -15.14 -16.54
C ASP A 144 15.06 -14.56 -15.34
N THR A 145 14.41 -14.46 -14.16
CA THR A 145 15.09 -14.00 -12.95
C THR A 145 16.14 -14.99 -12.45
N GLN A 146 15.93 -16.30 -12.60
CA GLN A 146 16.89 -17.33 -12.23
C GLN A 146 18.16 -17.28 -13.10
N VAL A 147 18.02 -16.98 -14.39
CA VAL A 147 19.16 -16.81 -15.31
C VAL A 147 19.75 -15.40 -15.27
N ARG A 148 19.23 -14.52 -14.41
CA ARG A 148 19.68 -13.13 -14.18
C ARG A 148 19.77 -12.28 -15.46
N ASN A 149 18.86 -12.50 -16.42
CA ASN A 149 18.75 -11.66 -17.60
C ASN A 149 17.84 -10.45 -17.33
N ALA A 150 18.42 -9.38 -16.80
CA ALA A 150 17.67 -8.20 -16.36
C ALA A 150 16.90 -7.53 -17.50
N GLY A 151 17.44 -7.45 -18.70
CA GLY A 151 16.77 -6.81 -19.84
C GLY A 151 15.50 -7.55 -20.27
N ILE A 152 15.58 -8.88 -20.38
CA ILE A 152 14.41 -9.71 -20.73
C ILE A 152 13.39 -9.66 -19.61
N ALA A 153 13.82 -9.80 -18.35
CA ALA A 153 12.92 -9.75 -17.20
C ALA A 153 12.21 -8.38 -17.09
N ALA A 154 12.90 -7.27 -17.36
CA ALA A 154 12.30 -5.93 -17.36
C ALA A 154 11.25 -5.77 -18.48
N ALA A 155 11.55 -6.25 -19.70
CA ALA A 155 10.60 -6.21 -20.80
C ALA A 155 9.36 -7.06 -20.51
N ARG A 156 9.52 -8.24 -19.93
CA ARG A 156 8.43 -9.13 -19.53
C ARG A 156 7.58 -8.56 -18.39
N LEU A 157 8.22 -8.02 -17.35
CA LEU A 157 7.51 -7.34 -16.28
C LEU A 157 6.67 -6.18 -16.82
N ARG A 158 7.23 -5.38 -17.74
CA ARG A 158 6.47 -4.32 -18.39
C ARG A 158 5.25 -4.84 -19.15
N LEU A 159 5.38 -5.96 -19.87
CA LEU A 159 4.25 -6.60 -20.55
C LEU A 159 3.17 -7.06 -19.55
N VAL A 160 3.58 -7.64 -18.43
CA VAL A 160 2.66 -8.02 -17.33
C VAL A 160 1.91 -6.79 -16.80
N LEU A 161 2.60 -5.67 -16.57
CA LEU A 161 1.99 -4.44 -16.09
C LEU A 161 0.99 -3.83 -17.09
N GLU A 162 1.21 -4.00 -18.40
CA GLU A 162 0.23 -3.61 -19.42
C GLU A 162 -1.02 -4.50 -19.39
N TYR A 163 -0.89 -5.80 -19.12
CA TYR A 163 -2.04 -6.70 -18.92
C TYR A 163 -2.83 -6.42 -17.63
N LEU A 164 -2.17 -5.82 -16.62
CA LEU A 164 -2.79 -5.41 -15.35
C LEU A 164 -3.61 -4.13 -15.48
N ARG A 165 -3.62 -3.44 -16.62
CA ARG A 165 -4.41 -2.21 -16.76
C ARG A 165 -5.89 -2.47 -16.46
N PRO A 166 -6.48 -1.73 -15.52
CA PRO A 166 -7.90 -1.87 -15.24
C PRO A 166 -8.72 -1.53 -16.50
N PRO A 167 -9.86 -2.19 -16.71
CA PRO A 167 -10.77 -1.80 -17.76
C PRO A 167 -11.19 -0.33 -17.59
N PRO A 168 -11.45 0.41 -18.66
CA PRO A 168 -11.96 1.77 -18.55
C PRO A 168 -13.25 1.76 -17.72
N PRO A 169 -13.45 2.76 -16.84
CA PRO A 169 -14.68 2.85 -16.06
C PRO A 169 -15.88 2.97 -16.99
N PRO A 170 -17.03 2.36 -16.64
CA PRO A 170 -18.25 2.50 -17.42
C PRO A 170 -18.63 3.98 -17.54
N PRO A 171 -19.23 4.41 -18.68
CA PRO A 171 -19.46 5.82 -19.02
C PRO A 171 -20.24 6.62 -17.97
N ASN A 172 -21.00 5.95 -17.10
CA ASN A 172 -21.86 6.57 -16.09
C ASN A 172 -21.33 6.48 -14.65
N GLU A 173 -20.16 5.87 -14.41
CA GLU A 173 -19.56 5.92 -13.08
C GLU A 173 -18.78 7.23 -12.90
N LYS A 174 -19.30 8.11 -12.05
CA LYS A 174 -18.54 9.25 -11.50
C LYS A 174 -17.43 8.72 -10.57
N LYS A 175 -16.39 8.11 -11.16
CA LYS A 175 -15.25 7.52 -10.43
C LYS A 175 -14.12 8.49 -10.17
N TYR A 176 -14.21 9.71 -10.66
CA TYR A 176 -13.18 10.73 -10.42
C TYR A 176 -13.66 11.65 -9.31
N HIS A 177 -12.92 11.63 -8.21
CA HIS A 177 -13.05 12.68 -7.22
C HIS A 177 -12.70 14.02 -7.85
N SER A 178 -13.24 15.11 -7.31
CA SER A 178 -12.85 16.45 -7.74
C SER A 178 -11.33 16.63 -7.65
N GLY A 179 -10.76 17.55 -8.42
CA GLY A 179 -9.34 17.87 -8.33
C GLY A 179 -8.91 18.23 -6.90
N TYR A 180 -9.78 18.85 -6.11
CA TYR A 180 -9.51 19.20 -4.72
C TYR A 180 -9.49 17.97 -3.78
N THR A 181 -10.36 17.00 -3.97
CA THR A 181 -10.33 15.75 -3.18
C THR A 181 -9.09 14.94 -3.51
N ASN A 182 -8.69 14.86 -4.77
CA ASN A 182 -7.44 14.20 -5.15
C ASN A 182 -6.22 14.93 -4.56
N ALA A 183 -6.16 16.25 -4.67
CA ALA A 183 -5.09 17.04 -4.07
C ALA A 183 -5.05 16.89 -2.52
N PHE A 184 -6.22 16.84 -1.86
CA PHE A 184 -6.28 16.51 -0.42
C PHE A 184 -5.69 15.15 -0.12
N LEU A 185 -5.98 14.12 -0.91
CA LEU A 185 -5.45 12.77 -0.70
C LEU A 185 -3.92 12.72 -0.91
N GLU A 186 -3.39 13.46 -1.88
CA GLU A 186 -1.95 13.59 -2.11
C GLU A 186 -1.27 14.26 -0.91
N LEU A 187 -1.76 15.43 -0.49
CA LEU A 187 -1.26 16.13 0.69
C LEU A 187 -1.40 15.29 1.97
N LEU A 188 -2.49 14.54 2.09
CA LEU A 188 -2.70 13.63 3.20
C LEU A 188 -1.59 12.58 3.25
N HIS A 189 -1.24 11.97 2.11
CA HIS A 189 -0.17 10.98 2.04
C HIS A 189 1.19 11.59 2.42
N GLU A 190 1.49 12.79 1.96
CA GLU A 190 2.76 13.47 2.21
C GLU A 190 2.92 13.97 3.64
N HIS A 191 1.84 14.46 4.24
CA HIS A 191 1.92 15.29 5.45
C HIS A 191 1.21 14.75 6.70
N TYR A 192 0.52 13.60 6.64
CA TYR A 192 -0.29 13.09 7.76
C TYR A 192 0.48 12.92 9.07
N LEU A 193 1.80 12.71 9.01
CA LEU A 193 2.66 12.60 10.20
C LEU A 193 2.78 13.94 10.96
N ASN A 194 2.72 15.05 10.24
CA ASN A 194 2.95 16.39 10.79
C ASN A 194 1.70 17.26 10.80
N TRP A 195 0.74 17.02 9.89
CA TRP A 195 -0.48 17.79 9.75
C TRP A 195 -1.68 17.02 10.30
N HIS A 196 -2.02 17.33 11.54
CA HIS A 196 -3.13 16.67 12.22
C HIS A 196 -4.45 17.45 12.12
N ASN A 197 -4.41 18.69 11.67
CA ASN A 197 -5.59 19.57 11.59
C ASN A 197 -6.03 19.75 10.13
N VAL A 198 -7.33 19.67 9.89
CA VAL A 198 -7.93 19.89 8.57
C VAL A 198 -7.62 21.28 8.02
N GLN A 199 -7.45 22.28 8.90
CA GLN A 199 -7.11 23.64 8.49
C GLN A 199 -5.79 23.69 7.69
N GLN A 200 -4.77 22.93 8.10
CA GLN A 200 -3.47 22.89 7.42
C GLN A 200 -3.60 22.45 5.95
N TYR A 201 -4.42 21.45 5.70
CA TYR A 201 -4.71 20.99 4.32
C TYR A 201 -5.54 22.01 3.53
N ALA A 202 -6.53 22.60 4.19
CA ALA A 202 -7.40 23.60 3.58
C ALA A 202 -6.62 24.85 3.19
N ASP A 203 -5.72 25.33 4.05
CA ASP A 203 -4.86 26.50 3.77
C ASP A 203 -3.94 26.23 2.57
N HIS A 204 -3.36 25.04 2.49
CA HIS A 204 -2.50 24.66 1.37
C HIS A 204 -3.26 24.56 0.04
N LEU A 205 -4.53 24.16 0.09
CA LEU A 205 -5.42 24.08 -1.06
C LEU A 205 -6.13 25.42 -1.38
N PHE A 206 -5.86 26.46 -0.61
CA PHE A 206 -6.54 27.76 -0.73
C PHE A 206 -8.06 27.66 -0.62
N LEU A 207 -8.55 26.78 0.28
CA LEU A 207 -9.97 26.54 0.51
C LEU A 207 -10.37 26.81 1.96
N PRO A 208 -11.62 27.22 2.22
CA PRO A 208 -12.18 27.21 3.56
C PRO A 208 -12.25 25.76 4.08
N ALA A 209 -11.81 25.51 5.33
CA ALA A 209 -11.82 24.16 5.93
C ALA A 209 -13.21 23.51 5.95
N LYS A 210 -14.26 24.31 6.09
CA LYS A 210 -15.66 23.85 6.03
C LYS A 210 -16.03 23.34 4.64
N PHE A 211 -15.57 24.02 3.58
CA PHE A 211 -15.79 23.60 2.21
C PHE A 211 -15.05 22.31 1.90
N LEU A 212 -13.74 22.23 2.23
CA LEU A 212 -12.95 21.01 2.08
C LEU A 212 -13.59 19.84 2.85
N SER A 213 -14.05 20.07 4.08
CA SER A 213 -14.69 19.03 4.90
C SER A 213 -15.96 18.48 4.27
N LYS A 214 -16.78 19.37 3.70
CA LYS A 214 -18.01 18.97 3.00
C LYS A 214 -17.67 18.17 1.73
N LEU A 215 -16.79 18.71 0.89
CA LEU A 215 -16.41 18.09 -0.38
C LEU A 215 -15.84 16.66 -0.18
N VAL A 216 -14.88 16.51 0.74
CA VAL A 216 -14.27 15.23 1.06
C VAL A 216 -15.29 14.25 1.67
N SER A 217 -16.22 14.74 2.52
CA SER A 217 -17.27 13.90 3.08
C SER A 217 -18.25 13.42 2.02
N ASP A 218 -18.63 14.28 1.10
CA ASP A 218 -19.58 13.94 0.01
C ASP A 218 -18.97 12.95 -0.97
N GLU A 219 -17.66 13.03 -1.24
CA GLU A 219 -16.99 12.18 -2.23
C GLU A 219 -16.38 10.90 -1.64
N LEU A 220 -15.86 10.94 -0.40
CA LEU A 220 -15.19 9.82 0.25
C LEU A 220 -16.00 9.16 1.38
N GLY A 221 -17.20 9.68 1.67
CA GLY A 221 -18.10 9.14 2.71
C GLY A 221 -17.74 9.51 4.15
N HIS A 222 -16.57 10.13 4.39
CA HIS A 222 -16.12 10.55 5.72
C HIS A 222 -15.35 11.88 5.67
N PRO A 223 -15.40 12.68 6.76
CA PRO A 223 -14.69 13.96 6.79
C PRO A 223 -13.16 13.78 6.80
N PRO A 224 -12.37 14.80 6.38
CA PRO A 224 -10.90 14.74 6.31
C PRO A 224 -10.26 14.24 7.61
N LYS A 225 -10.77 14.64 8.77
CA LYS A 225 -10.24 14.22 10.06
C LYS A 225 -10.30 12.71 10.30
N TYR A 226 -11.28 12.04 9.75
CA TYR A 226 -11.38 10.58 9.77
C TYR A 226 -10.20 9.95 9.03
N TRP A 227 -9.87 10.43 7.84
CA TRP A 227 -8.79 9.93 7.01
C TRP A 227 -7.42 10.16 7.62
N ILE A 228 -7.18 11.37 8.16
CA ILE A 228 -5.96 11.70 8.92
C ILE A 228 -5.79 10.73 10.10
N ASN A 229 -6.82 10.55 10.90
CA ASN A 229 -6.78 9.67 12.06
C ASN A 229 -6.56 8.19 11.70
N ASN A 230 -7.10 7.72 10.57
CA ASN A 230 -6.90 6.35 10.12
C ASN A 230 -5.45 6.09 9.71
N LEU A 231 -4.82 7.00 8.97
CA LEU A 231 -3.40 6.87 8.62
C LEU A 231 -2.53 6.90 9.86
N LEU A 232 -2.74 7.85 10.77
CA LEU A 232 -2.00 7.93 12.03
C LEU A 232 -2.18 6.67 12.89
N LYS A 233 -3.38 6.08 12.90
CA LYS A 233 -3.66 4.83 13.59
C LYS A 233 -2.84 3.68 13.00
N LEU A 234 -2.89 3.48 11.69
CA LEU A 234 -2.17 2.40 11.00
C LEU A 234 -0.65 2.55 11.19
N GLU A 235 -0.15 3.77 11.07
CA GLU A 235 1.26 4.10 11.29
C GLU A 235 1.69 3.78 12.73
N ALA A 236 0.92 4.25 13.71
CA ALA A 236 1.20 3.98 15.13
C ALA A 236 1.19 2.46 15.43
N GLN A 237 0.22 1.73 14.91
CA GLN A 237 0.13 0.28 15.07
C GLN A 237 1.34 -0.43 14.47
N SER A 238 1.73 -0.04 13.26
CA SER A 238 2.90 -0.59 12.58
C SER A 238 4.17 -0.37 13.40
N ARG A 239 4.44 0.88 13.86
CA ARG A 239 5.61 1.19 14.68
C ARG A 239 5.63 0.45 16.02
N LEU A 240 4.47 0.32 16.66
CA LEU A 240 4.37 -0.41 17.92
C LEU A 240 4.69 -1.91 17.79
N ILE A 241 4.40 -2.51 16.64
CA ILE A 241 4.61 -3.94 16.39
C ILE A 241 6.02 -4.23 15.88
N HIS A 242 6.48 -3.43 14.93
CA HIS A 242 7.68 -3.76 14.15
C HIS A 242 8.94 -3.03 14.64
N THR A 243 8.87 -2.28 15.76
CA THR A 243 10.02 -1.55 16.29
C THR A 243 10.13 -1.64 17.81
N ASP A 244 11.37 -1.55 18.30
CA ASP A 244 11.69 -1.39 19.73
C ASP A 244 11.65 0.06 20.18
N GLN A 245 11.24 0.98 19.30
CA GLN A 245 11.18 2.41 19.59
C GLN A 245 10.30 2.68 20.82
N SER A 246 10.74 3.58 21.70
CA SER A 246 9.94 3.97 22.87
C SER A 246 8.60 4.61 22.44
N ILE A 247 7.57 4.47 23.27
CA ILE A 247 6.25 5.09 23.02
C ILE A 247 6.39 6.62 22.88
N LYS A 248 7.31 7.24 23.64
CA LYS A 248 7.63 8.67 23.52
C LYS A 248 8.27 8.98 22.15
N GLY A 249 9.19 8.14 21.69
CA GLY A 249 9.81 8.29 20.36
C GLY A 249 8.77 8.20 19.25
N ILE A 250 7.89 7.18 19.30
CA ILE A 250 6.79 7.03 18.33
C ILE A 250 5.86 8.27 18.36
N ALA A 251 5.51 8.79 19.56
CA ALA A 251 4.68 9.98 19.67
C ALA A 251 5.32 11.19 18.97
N ASN A 252 6.62 11.40 19.18
CA ASN A 252 7.35 12.51 18.55
C ASN A 252 7.38 12.37 17.02
N ASP A 253 7.69 11.18 16.51
CA ASP A 253 7.76 10.91 15.05
C ASP A 253 6.40 11.04 14.37
N LEU A 254 5.33 10.81 15.12
CA LEU A 254 3.95 11.01 14.65
C LEU A 254 3.46 12.44 14.85
N GLY A 255 4.35 13.39 15.13
CA GLY A 255 4.00 14.82 15.26
C GLY A 255 3.20 15.17 16.52
N TYR A 256 3.17 14.30 17.54
CA TYR A 256 2.57 14.63 18.82
C TYR A 256 3.59 15.32 19.73
N GLY A 257 3.28 16.52 20.19
CA GLY A 257 4.17 17.27 21.10
C GLY A 257 4.32 16.64 22.50
N ASP A 258 3.47 15.68 22.84
CA ASP A 258 3.43 15.01 24.13
C ASP A 258 2.93 13.56 24.01
N VAL A 259 3.59 12.66 24.75
CA VAL A 259 3.26 11.24 24.81
C VAL A 259 1.87 10.97 25.41
N TYR A 260 1.39 11.84 26.30
CA TYR A 260 0.07 11.73 26.88
C TYR A 260 -1.02 11.98 25.81
N MET A 261 -0.85 13.03 25.02
CA MET A 261 -1.77 13.34 23.91
C MET A 261 -1.82 12.21 22.86
N PHE A 262 -0.66 11.66 22.52
CA PHE A 262 -0.58 10.47 21.66
C PHE A 262 -1.33 9.28 22.26
N SER A 263 -1.04 8.94 23.52
CA SER A 263 -1.65 7.79 24.19
C SER A 263 -3.17 7.90 24.30
N LYS A 264 -3.67 9.11 24.56
CA LYS A 264 -5.11 9.42 24.59
C LYS A 264 -5.75 9.26 23.20
N ALA A 265 -5.11 9.81 22.16
CA ALA A 265 -5.56 9.68 20.78
C ALA A 265 -5.56 8.21 20.32
N PHE A 266 -4.48 7.48 20.56
CA PHE A 266 -4.36 6.07 20.21
C PHE A 266 -5.40 5.22 20.93
N LYS A 267 -5.59 5.39 22.24
CA LYS A 267 -6.62 4.65 23.00
C LYS A 267 -8.03 4.91 22.47
N ARG A 268 -8.34 6.13 22.06
CA ARG A 268 -9.63 6.47 21.43
C ARG A 268 -9.82 5.74 20.09
N LEU A 269 -8.75 5.59 19.28
CA LEU A 269 -8.80 4.99 17.95
C LEU A 269 -8.71 3.46 17.97
N CYS A 270 -7.99 2.89 18.94
CA CYS A 270 -7.67 1.45 18.99
C CYS A 270 -8.33 0.71 20.18
N GLY A 271 -9.00 1.41 21.10
CA GLY A 271 -9.66 0.82 22.27
C GLY A 271 -8.73 0.45 23.43
N CYS A 272 -7.40 0.46 23.24
CA CYS A 272 -6.41 0.15 24.27
C CYS A 272 -5.21 1.11 24.22
N SER A 273 -4.41 1.15 25.29
CA SER A 273 -3.21 2.01 25.29
C SER A 273 -2.11 1.48 24.35
N PRO A 274 -1.18 2.35 23.88
CA PRO A 274 -0.05 1.92 23.04
C PRO A 274 0.76 0.79 23.67
N GLY A 275 1.02 0.85 24.97
CA GLY A 275 1.76 -0.18 25.69
C GLY A 275 1.02 -1.52 25.78
N GLN A 276 -0.31 -1.48 25.97
CA GLN A 276 -1.14 -2.68 25.93
C GLN A 276 -1.20 -3.27 24.53
N PHE A 277 -1.28 -2.44 23.51
CA PHE A 277 -1.29 -2.86 22.11
C PHE A 277 0.01 -3.58 21.75
N ARG A 278 1.18 -2.99 22.08
CA ARG A 278 2.49 -3.61 21.87
C ARG A 278 2.59 -4.99 22.50
N LYS A 279 2.20 -5.12 23.77
CA LYS A 279 2.25 -6.41 24.48
C LYS A 279 1.38 -7.50 23.83
N ARG A 280 0.21 -7.16 23.29
CA ARG A 280 -0.71 -8.11 22.64
C ARG A 280 -0.22 -8.61 21.28
N SER A 281 0.65 -7.87 20.63
CA SER A 281 1.15 -8.22 19.29
C SER A 281 2.34 -9.18 19.32
N PHE A 282 2.88 -9.50 20.52
CA PHE A 282 3.95 -10.49 20.72
C PHE A 282 3.43 -11.87 21.15
N TYR A 283 2.10 -12.06 21.19
CA TYR A 283 1.45 -13.34 21.44
C TYR A 283 0.46 -13.62 20.29
#